data_96b867b19479086cf86bd21a4b952f77
#
_entry.id   96b867b19479086cf86bd21a4b952f77
#
_cell.length_a   1.000
_cell.length_b   1.000
_cell.length_c   1.000
_cell.angle_alpha   90.00
_cell.angle_beta   90.00
_cell.angle_gamma   90.00
#
_symmetry.space_group_name_H-M   'P 1'
#
loop_
_entity.id
_entity.type
_entity.pdbx_description
1 polymer ?
#
loop_
_entity_poly.entity_id
_entity_poly.type
_entity_poly.pdbx_seq_one_letter_code
_entity_poly.pdbx_strand_id
1 'polypeptide(L)'
;MKKLNFFTASPEMKSEYCAQVVKIGELKPIEGSDYLAQVIISGTSMVIRKDEFKTGDYAIYCKNETALNPDFLSLNNLYEVGEFMRNANREKVIELQENIYKYNSKVVRTEEDLMHIKELEDRLKSLCGFFNKHGRVKMINLRKVPSFGFLIKLDTLANWKPQVKDIDLSEYILNEEMGIGMDFDTVCGEKFIQVYIPPIKERPARNSQKREKKRQKKVERFERISKEDFKFHYDTQSLNSNIWRIEPTDNVVISKKLHGTSFITANIPVKVPIKLSFYNKFINWVYKVSTRFVNYLSAKVVQNYKVEYGNVYSSRSVIKNQFINEKVTSGFYKTDVWGDINEIIKPYIDKGMTIYGEICGYLTGSDKMIQKGYDYGCKIGENFFMPYRITTTNEDGTKREWEVTEVYDWTVKLISEHPELKDKIQPITILYNGSLSNLYPDISIQNHWHENVLEAMKNDKKHFYMECNDPVCKNKVPYEGIVLRKNEDPIAEAFKLKTLAFFKREKANIDAGEVDMEMSNSTEGNELELIN
;
A
#
# COMPACT_ATOMS: atom_id res chain seq x y z
N MET A 1 6.47 19.27 -31.01
CA MET A 1 7.33 19.20 -29.81
C MET A 1 6.84 18.00 -29.00
N LYS A 2 7.73 17.03 -28.66
CA LYS A 2 7.37 15.98 -27.69
C LYS A 2 7.11 16.69 -26.36
N LYS A 3 5.87 16.62 -25.81
CA LYS A 3 5.61 17.06 -24.44
C LYS A 3 6.59 16.29 -23.54
N LEU A 4 7.55 16.98 -22.98
CA LEU A 4 8.42 16.42 -21.95
C LEU A 4 7.52 16.08 -20.78
N ASN A 5 7.37 14.81 -20.45
CA ASN A 5 6.54 14.38 -19.35
C ASN A 5 7.36 14.57 -18.06
N PHE A 6 7.23 15.74 -17.44
CA PHE A 6 7.97 16.10 -16.22
C PHE A 6 7.56 15.27 -15.03
N PHE A 7 6.29 14.88 -14.96
CA PHE A 7 5.73 14.02 -13.93
C PHE A 7 5.41 12.66 -14.54
N THR A 8 5.90 11.60 -13.95
CA THR A 8 5.67 10.24 -14.44
C THR A 8 5.36 9.28 -13.31
N ALA A 9 4.56 8.26 -13.63
CA ALA A 9 4.31 7.11 -12.77
C ALA A 9 5.30 6.00 -13.13
N SER A 10 6.11 5.55 -12.19
CA SER A 10 6.95 4.37 -12.41
C SER A 10 6.10 3.10 -12.43
N PRO A 11 6.58 2.00 -13.03
CA PRO A 11 5.84 0.72 -13.05
C PRO A 11 5.51 0.19 -11.64
N GLU A 12 6.31 0.54 -10.64
CA GLU A 12 6.14 0.13 -9.24
C GLU A 12 5.30 1.13 -8.42
N MET A 13 4.85 2.22 -9.03
CA MET A 13 4.06 3.24 -8.33
C MET A 13 2.77 2.63 -7.79
N LYS A 14 2.50 2.93 -6.52
CA LYS A 14 1.21 2.63 -5.89
C LYS A 14 0.45 3.93 -5.70
N SER A 15 -0.77 3.99 -6.24
CA SER A 15 -1.61 5.19 -6.23
C SER A 15 -1.88 5.76 -4.82
N GLU A 16 -1.76 4.93 -3.78
CA GLU A 16 -1.92 5.36 -2.39
C GLU A 16 -0.68 6.03 -1.80
N TYR A 17 0.49 5.78 -2.38
CA TYR A 17 1.79 6.20 -1.85
C TYR A 17 2.58 6.97 -2.92
N CYS A 18 1.97 8.01 -3.45
CA CYS A 18 2.51 8.84 -4.52
C CYS A 18 2.25 10.32 -4.25
N ALA A 19 2.71 11.17 -5.15
CA ALA A 19 2.30 12.56 -5.23
C ALA A 19 1.16 12.71 -6.24
N GLN A 20 0.35 13.76 -6.07
CA GLN A 20 -0.76 14.09 -6.96
C GLN A 20 -0.77 15.59 -7.23
N VAL A 21 -1.00 15.99 -8.49
CA VAL A 21 -1.33 17.38 -8.80
C VAL A 21 -2.75 17.64 -8.32
N VAL A 22 -2.98 18.75 -7.63
CA VAL A 22 -4.28 19.09 -7.06
C VAL A 22 -4.60 20.55 -7.23
N LYS A 23 -5.90 20.86 -7.27
CA LYS A 23 -6.44 22.22 -7.17
C LYS A 23 -6.99 22.45 -5.78
N ILE A 24 -6.65 23.55 -5.16
CA ILE A 24 -7.06 23.89 -3.79
C ILE A 24 -8.53 24.29 -3.80
N GLY A 25 -9.35 23.56 -3.07
CA GLY A 25 -10.76 23.85 -2.87
C GLY A 25 -11.02 24.98 -1.87
N GLU A 26 -12.24 25.05 -1.37
CA GLU A 26 -12.66 26.04 -0.38
C GLU A 26 -11.87 25.91 0.93
N LEU A 27 -11.39 27.03 1.44
CA LEU A 27 -10.68 27.11 2.72
C LEU A 27 -11.67 27.34 3.87
N LYS A 28 -11.84 26.33 4.72
CA LYS A 28 -12.68 26.39 5.91
C LYS A 28 -11.87 26.91 7.11
N PRO A 29 -12.36 27.93 7.84
CA PRO A 29 -11.66 28.44 9.03
C PRO A 29 -11.57 27.36 10.12
N ILE A 30 -10.47 27.40 10.88
CA ILE A 30 -10.28 26.53 12.07
C ILE A 30 -10.47 27.38 13.31
N GLU A 31 -11.32 26.92 14.23
CA GLU A 31 -11.58 27.59 15.50
C GLU A 31 -10.27 27.86 16.27
N GLY A 32 -10.12 29.11 16.72
CA GLY A 32 -8.95 29.56 17.48
C GLY A 32 -7.67 29.67 16.64
N SER A 33 -7.76 29.82 15.31
CA SER A 33 -6.61 30.08 14.45
C SER A 33 -6.90 31.09 13.34
N ASP A 34 -6.15 32.19 13.33
CA ASP A 34 -6.21 33.20 12.28
C ASP A 34 -5.41 32.79 11.03
N TYR A 35 -4.37 31.96 11.20
CA TYR A 35 -3.40 31.62 10.16
C TYR A 35 -3.66 30.28 9.48
N LEU A 36 -4.44 29.38 10.11
CA LEU A 36 -4.69 28.05 9.57
C LEU A 36 -6.09 27.93 8.98
N ALA A 37 -6.21 27.13 7.94
CA ALA A 37 -7.48 26.73 7.37
C ALA A 37 -7.49 25.21 7.11
N GLN A 38 -8.67 24.63 7.17
CA GLN A 38 -8.91 23.28 6.69
C GLN A 38 -9.31 23.33 5.21
N VAL A 39 -8.78 22.41 4.44
CA VAL A 39 -9.18 22.18 3.05
C VAL A 39 -9.36 20.68 2.83
N ILE A 40 -10.23 20.32 1.90
CA ILE A 40 -10.37 18.92 1.44
C ILE A 40 -9.52 18.77 0.19
N ILE A 41 -8.53 17.88 0.25
CA ILE A 41 -7.64 17.52 -0.87
C ILE A 41 -7.87 16.07 -1.20
N SER A 42 -8.25 15.77 -2.45
CA SER A 42 -8.54 14.38 -2.86
C SER A 42 -9.42 13.63 -1.86
N GLY A 43 -10.50 14.28 -1.41
CA GLY A 43 -11.44 13.73 -0.45
C GLY A 43 -10.90 13.54 0.97
N THR A 44 -9.71 14.03 1.32
CA THR A 44 -9.13 13.95 2.67
C THR A 44 -8.93 15.32 3.30
N SER A 45 -9.09 15.40 4.63
CA SER A 45 -8.88 16.64 5.38
C SER A 45 -7.39 16.99 5.44
N MET A 46 -7.07 18.24 5.20
CA MET A 46 -5.75 18.81 5.35
C MET A 46 -5.80 20.19 6.00
N VAL A 47 -4.82 20.50 6.81
CA VAL A 47 -4.65 21.83 7.43
C VAL A 47 -3.50 22.53 6.74
N ILE A 48 -3.76 23.75 6.26
CA ILE A 48 -2.80 24.58 5.52
C ILE A 48 -2.72 25.98 6.10
N ARG A 49 -1.69 26.71 5.74
CA ARG A 49 -1.55 28.13 6.07
C ARG A 49 -2.26 28.99 5.01
N LYS A 50 -3.07 29.95 5.47
CA LYS A 50 -3.84 30.87 4.60
C LYS A 50 -2.94 31.83 3.80
N ASP A 51 -1.73 32.10 4.28
CA ASP A 51 -0.74 32.94 3.61
C ASP A 51 0.05 32.19 2.51
N GLU A 52 0.03 30.85 2.55
CA GLU A 52 0.73 30.02 1.56
C GLU A 52 -0.15 29.62 0.38
N PHE A 53 -1.42 29.30 0.61
CA PHE A 53 -2.33 28.79 -0.41
C PHE A 53 -3.68 29.50 -0.37
N LYS A 54 -4.27 29.68 -1.55
CA LYS A 54 -5.60 30.25 -1.76
C LYS A 54 -6.49 29.26 -2.50
N THR A 55 -7.80 29.42 -2.35
CA THR A 55 -8.79 28.70 -3.17
C THR A 55 -8.52 28.94 -4.65
N GLY A 56 -8.44 27.87 -5.43
CA GLY A 56 -8.14 27.88 -6.86
C GLY A 56 -6.67 27.71 -7.22
N ASP A 57 -5.74 27.80 -6.26
CA ASP A 57 -4.33 27.53 -6.52
C ASP A 57 -4.11 26.06 -6.92
N TYR A 58 -3.11 25.82 -7.76
CA TYR A 58 -2.64 24.47 -8.08
C TYR A 58 -1.40 24.15 -7.24
N ALA A 59 -1.34 22.91 -6.76
CA ALA A 59 -0.27 22.47 -5.88
C ALA A 59 0.06 20.98 -6.10
N ILE A 60 1.09 20.50 -5.41
CA ILE A 60 1.47 19.09 -5.40
C ILE A 60 1.19 18.54 -4.01
N TYR A 61 0.34 17.52 -3.95
CA TYR A 61 -0.06 16.81 -2.74
C TYR A 61 0.74 15.52 -2.60
N CYS A 62 1.56 15.43 -1.57
CA CYS A 62 2.28 14.21 -1.19
C CYS A 62 1.42 13.41 -0.23
N LYS A 63 0.99 12.22 -0.64
CA LYS A 63 0.06 11.38 0.12
C LYS A 63 0.68 10.86 1.42
N ASN A 64 -0.18 10.54 2.38
CA ASN A 64 0.24 10.05 3.71
C ASN A 64 0.99 8.71 3.63
N GLU A 65 1.87 8.43 4.62
CA GLU A 65 2.71 7.22 4.72
C GLU A 65 3.67 7.04 3.53
N THR A 66 4.10 8.15 2.96
CA THR A 66 5.16 8.19 1.95
C THR A 66 6.47 8.72 2.52
N ALA A 67 7.57 8.49 1.83
CA ALA A 67 8.88 9.09 2.09
C ALA A 67 9.31 9.94 0.88
N LEU A 68 9.70 11.18 1.15
CA LEU A 68 10.16 12.12 0.14
C LEU A 68 11.66 11.96 -0.15
N ASN A 69 12.06 12.35 -1.36
CA ASN A 69 13.46 12.32 -1.79
C ASN A 69 14.34 13.14 -0.83
N PRO A 70 15.46 12.59 -0.34
CA PRO A 70 16.35 13.28 0.61
C PRO A 70 16.96 14.58 0.09
N ASP A 71 17.30 14.64 -1.21
CA ASP A 71 17.88 15.84 -1.82
C ASP A 71 16.84 16.96 -1.95
N PHE A 72 15.59 16.59 -2.30
CA PHE A 72 14.48 17.54 -2.26
C PHE A 72 14.28 18.14 -0.87
N LEU A 73 14.28 17.30 0.18
CA LEU A 73 14.16 17.75 1.57
C LEU A 73 15.32 18.65 1.99
N SER A 74 16.54 18.27 1.64
CA SER A 74 17.77 19.00 1.94
C SER A 74 17.77 20.40 1.32
N LEU A 75 17.55 20.49 0.00
CA LEU A 75 17.58 21.75 -0.74
C LEU A 75 16.49 22.75 -0.29
N ASN A 76 15.36 22.24 0.20
CA ASN A 76 14.26 23.06 0.71
C ASN A 76 14.32 23.25 2.23
N ASN A 77 15.36 22.80 2.92
CA ASN A 77 15.57 22.92 4.37
C ASN A 77 14.39 22.34 5.20
N LEU A 78 13.83 21.22 4.75
CA LEU A 78 12.64 20.63 5.31
C LEU A 78 12.90 19.66 6.47
N TYR A 79 14.17 19.35 6.79
CA TYR A 79 14.49 18.56 7.98
C TYR A 79 14.33 19.37 9.26
N GLU A 80 13.82 18.71 10.33
CA GLU A 80 13.63 19.29 11.65
C GLU A 80 14.95 19.72 12.33
N VAL A 81 14.83 20.52 13.39
CA VAL A 81 15.99 21.03 14.13
C VAL A 81 16.95 19.91 14.58
N GLY A 82 16.42 18.73 14.98
CA GLY A 82 17.26 17.57 15.35
C GLY A 82 18.04 16.93 14.21
N GLU A 83 17.64 17.19 12.98
CA GLU A 83 18.23 16.62 11.75
C GLU A 83 18.81 17.72 10.82
N PHE A 84 18.97 18.94 11.31
CA PHE A 84 19.34 20.13 10.52
C PHE A 84 20.64 19.98 9.72
N MET A 85 21.56 19.11 10.15
CA MET A 85 22.81 18.83 9.43
C MET A 85 22.59 18.32 8.01
N ARG A 86 21.37 17.83 7.73
CA ARG A 86 20.95 17.39 6.39
C ARG A 86 20.44 18.53 5.50
N ASN A 87 20.13 19.69 6.07
CA ASN A 87 19.65 20.87 5.35
C ASN A 87 20.75 21.59 4.60
N ALA A 88 20.42 22.18 3.46
CA ALA A 88 21.37 22.96 2.67
C ALA A 88 21.87 24.21 3.43
N ASN A 89 21.02 24.78 4.28
CA ASN A 89 21.31 25.96 5.12
C ASN A 89 21.98 25.64 6.46
N ARG A 90 22.51 24.44 6.66
CA ARG A 90 23.08 23.96 7.94
C ARG A 90 24.06 24.91 8.59
N GLU A 91 24.87 25.61 7.81
CA GLU A 91 25.86 26.57 8.32
C GLU A 91 25.20 27.73 9.07
N LYS A 92 24.08 28.27 8.54
CA LYS A 92 23.30 29.32 9.20
C LYS A 92 22.67 28.82 10.50
N VAL A 93 22.27 27.55 10.53
CA VAL A 93 21.69 26.92 11.73
C VAL A 93 22.75 26.72 12.81
N ILE A 94 23.98 26.30 12.42
CA ILE A 94 25.12 26.20 13.34
C ILE A 94 25.42 27.57 13.99
N GLU A 95 25.55 28.60 13.17
CA GLU A 95 25.82 29.96 13.66
C GLU A 95 24.77 30.42 14.67
N LEU A 96 23.50 30.16 14.39
CA LEU A 96 22.41 30.49 15.32
C LEU A 96 22.49 29.68 16.63
N GLN A 97 22.78 28.41 16.56
CA GLN A 97 22.94 27.55 17.73
C GLN A 97 24.11 28.00 18.61
N GLU A 98 25.25 28.37 18.01
CA GLU A 98 26.40 28.93 18.72
C GLU A 98 26.03 30.24 19.41
N ASN A 99 25.27 31.12 18.77
CA ASN A 99 24.77 32.34 19.38
C ASN A 99 23.82 32.05 20.53
N ILE A 100 22.88 31.15 20.40
CA ILE A 100 21.97 30.72 21.47
C ILE A 100 22.80 30.16 22.65
N TYR A 101 23.79 29.30 22.36
CA TYR A 101 24.67 28.74 23.41
C TYR A 101 25.44 29.82 24.13
N LYS A 102 25.97 30.83 23.44
CA LYS A 102 26.71 31.95 24.01
C LYS A 102 25.85 32.74 25.01
N TYR A 103 24.60 33.03 24.65
CA TYR A 103 23.68 33.70 25.57
C TYR A 103 23.26 32.81 26.75
N ASN A 104 23.03 31.52 26.50
CA ASN A 104 22.69 30.56 27.53
C ASN A 104 23.80 30.27 28.52
N SER A 105 25.06 30.47 28.17
CA SER A 105 26.22 30.24 29.02
C SER A 105 26.56 31.43 29.93
N LYS A 106 25.86 32.58 29.84
CA LYS A 106 26.03 33.69 30.76
C LYS A 106 25.61 33.28 32.17
N VAL A 107 26.45 33.63 33.19
CA VAL A 107 26.21 33.30 34.61
C VAL A 107 24.97 34.02 35.13
N VAL A 108 24.75 35.28 34.69
CA VAL A 108 23.56 36.06 34.98
C VAL A 108 22.92 36.47 33.67
N ARG A 109 21.62 36.24 33.51
CA ARG A 109 20.85 36.62 32.31
C ARG A 109 19.89 37.74 32.68
N THR A 110 19.86 38.75 31.84
CA THR A 110 18.88 39.83 31.93
C THR A 110 17.58 39.43 31.23
N GLU A 111 16.49 40.16 31.46
CA GLU A 111 15.23 39.97 30.70
C GLU A 111 15.44 40.18 29.20
N GLU A 112 16.30 41.12 28.81
CA GLU A 112 16.68 41.34 27.41
C GLU A 112 17.40 40.12 26.81
N ASP A 113 18.30 39.47 27.58
CA ASP A 113 18.95 38.24 27.12
C ASP A 113 17.94 37.11 26.89
N LEU A 114 16.93 36.99 27.77
CA LEU A 114 15.89 35.96 27.61
C LEU A 114 14.99 36.23 26.42
N MET A 115 14.61 37.48 26.14
CA MET A 115 13.87 37.87 24.96
C MET A 115 14.67 37.57 23.68
N HIS A 116 15.96 37.94 23.69
CA HIS A 116 16.83 37.71 22.52
C HIS A 116 17.06 36.21 22.26
N ILE A 117 17.23 35.39 23.31
CA ILE A 117 17.30 33.93 23.16
C ILE A 117 16.03 33.41 22.49
N LYS A 118 14.86 33.85 22.92
CA LYS A 118 13.58 33.44 22.33
C LYS A 118 13.49 33.84 20.86
N GLU A 119 13.90 35.02 20.47
CA GLU A 119 13.95 35.47 19.09
C GLU A 119 14.88 34.58 18.24
N LEU A 120 16.07 34.24 18.76
CA LEU A 120 17.00 33.34 18.08
C LEU A 120 16.46 31.93 17.95
N GLU A 121 15.75 31.40 18.96
CA GLU A 121 15.10 30.10 18.91
C GLU A 121 13.94 30.08 17.89
N ASP A 122 13.15 31.15 17.82
CA ASP A 122 12.07 31.24 16.84
C ASP A 122 12.64 31.37 15.42
N ARG A 123 13.73 32.10 15.24
CA ARG A 123 14.47 32.16 13.98
C ARG A 123 15.08 30.80 13.60
N LEU A 124 15.63 30.06 14.56
CA LEU A 124 16.15 28.71 14.37
C LEU A 124 15.05 27.77 13.84
N LYS A 125 13.86 27.82 14.46
CA LYS A 125 12.70 27.05 14.02
C LYS A 125 12.27 27.41 12.60
N SER A 126 12.35 28.70 12.23
CA SER A 126 11.97 29.16 10.87
C SER A 126 12.95 28.73 9.77
N LEU A 127 14.20 28.40 10.14
CA LEU A 127 15.23 27.91 9.20
C LEU A 127 15.18 26.40 8.98
N CYS A 128 14.40 25.67 9.77
CA CYS A 128 14.25 24.23 9.68
C CYS A 128 12.78 23.85 9.39
N GLY A 129 12.60 22.70 8.80
CA GLY A 129 11.28 22.11 8.61
C GLY A 129 10.89 21.18 9.76
N PHE A 130 10.14 20.13 9.44
CA PHE A 130 9.56 19.19 10.43
C PHE A 130 9.73 17.72 10.04
N PHE A 131 10.50 17.41 9.00
CA PHE A 131 10.77 16.04 8.60
C PHE A 131 11.92 15.45 9.42
N ASN A 132 11.73 14.22 9.90
CA ASN A 132 12.81 13.44 10.47
C ASN A 132 13.75 12.91 9.38
N LYS A 133 14.82 12.23 9.77
CA LYS A 133 15.82 11.65 8.85
C LYS A 133 15.27 10.72 7.77
N HIS A 134 14.06 10.18 7.94
CA HIS A 134 13.43 9.27 7.00
C HIS A 134 12.51 9.96 5.98
N GLY A 135 12.28 11.26 6.13
CA GLY A 135 11.43 12.03 5.22
C GLY A 135 9.97 11.59 5.16
N ARG A 136 9.45 10.98 6.25
CA ARG A 136 8.10 10.41 6.29
C ARG A 136 7.03 11.48 6.32
N VAL A 137 6.12 11.43 5.36
CA VAL A 137 4.85 12.18 5.37
C VAL A 137 3.84 11.40 6.23
N LYS A 138 3.41 11.98 7.34
CA LYS A 138 2.50 11.34 8.28
C LYS A 138 1.30 12.22 8.60
N MET A 139 0.18 11.60 8.95
CA MET A 139 -0.97 12.32 9.49
C MET A 139 -0.58 13.04 10.79
N ILE A 140 -0.96 14.30 10.93
CA ILE A 140 -0.82 15.09 12.16
C ILE A 140 -2.17 15.67 12.56
N ASN A 141 -2.35 15.96 13.86
CA ASN A 141 -3.51 16.68 14.35
C ASN A 141 -3.10 18.12 14.67
N LEU A 142 -3.70 19.07 13.98
CA LEU A 142 -3.52 20.50 14.23
C LEU A 142 -4.84 21.08 14.74
N ARG A 143 -4.85 21.61 15.95
CA ARG A 143 -6.06 22.15 16.58
C ARG A 143 -7.27 21.20 16.53
N LYS A 144 -7.05 19.91 16.82
CA LYS A 144 -8.03 18.81 16.76
C LYS A 144 -8.51 18.43 15.36
N VAL A 145 -8.05 19.12 14.32
CA VAL A 145 -8.34 18.78 12.92
C VAL A 145 -7.26 17.85 12.40
N PRO A 146 -7.63 16.66 11.87
CA PRO A 146 -6.67 15.76 11.24
C PRO A 146 -6.20 16.34 9.91
N SER A 147 -4.88 16.34 9.70
CA SER A 147 -4.23 16.76 8.46
C SER A 147 -3.47 15.57 7.87
N PHE A 148 -3.88 15.16 6.68
CA PHE A 148 -3.29 14.03 5.96
C PHE A 148 -2.38 14.53 4.83
N GLY A 149 -1.14 14.02 4.78
CA GLY A 149 -0.22 14.33 3.71
C GLY A 149 0.54 15.65 3.89
N PHE A 150 1.20 16.07 2.80
CA PHE A 150 2.00 17.28 2.74
C PHE A 150 1.79 17.99 1.40
N LEU A 151 1.55 19.29 1.43
CA LEU A 151 1.26 20.11 0.25
C LEU A 151 2.46 21.02 -0.04
N ILE A 152 2.85 21.09 -1.31
CA ILE A 152 3.94 21.95 -1.77
C ILE A 152 3.54 22.77 -2.99
N LYS A 153 4.13 23.96 -3.12
CA LYS A 153 4.06 24.77 -4.33
C LYS A 153 5.01 24.25 -5.40
N LEU A 154 4.74 24.58 -6.65
CA LEU A 154 5.62 24.26 -7.76
C LEU A 154 7.02 24.85 -7.57
N ASP A 155 7.14 26.07 -7.03
CA ASP A 155 8.43 26.72 -6.74
C ASP A 155 9.29 25.89 -5.77
N THR A 156 8.68 25.27 -4.77
CA THR A 156 9.38 24.36 -3.84
C THR A 156 9.96 23.15 -4.58
N LEU A 157 9.22 22.60 -5.54
CA LEU A 157 9.72 21.50 -6.36
C LEU A 157 10.80 21.99 -7.34
N ALA A 158 10.66 23.20 -7.88
CA ALA A 158 11.62 23.83 -8.79
C ALA A 158 12.98 24.12 -8.14
N ASN A 159 13.05 24.32 -6.83
CA ASN A 159 14.33 24.42 -6.11
C ASN A 159 15.16 23.12 -6.22
N TRP A 160 14.50 21.98 -6.36
CA TRP A 160 15.17 20.68 -6.58
C TRP A 160 15.29 20.34 -8.06
N LYS A 161 14.26 20.62 -8.86
CA LYS A 161 14.23 20.37 -10.31
C LYS A 161 13.86 21.67 -11.06
N PRO A 162 14.84 22.51 -11.40
CA PRO A 162 14.58 23.80 -12.06
C PRO A 162 13.79 23.70 -13.37
N GLN A 163 13.79 22.51 -14.00
CA GLN A 163 13.08 22.24 -15.26
C GLN A 163 11.56 22.36 -15.12
N VAL A 164 11.02 22.25 -13.90
CA VAL A 164 9.56 22.35 -13.66
C VAL A 164 9.08 23.76 -13.35
N LYS A 165 9.96 24.76 -13.31
CA LYS A 165 9.63 26.11 -12.83
C LYS A 165 8.47 26.79 -13.58
N ASP A 166 8.39 26.57 -14.88
CA ASP A 166 7.42 27.26 -15.74
C ASP A 166 6.32 26.32 -16.26
N ILE A 167 6.06 25.22 -15.55
CA ILE A 167 5.00 24.27 -15.91
C ILE A 167 3.64 24.82 -15.44
N ASP A 168 2.64 24.69 -16.30
CA ASP A 168 1.25 24.91 -15.91
C ASP A 168 0.67 23.62 -15.29
N LEU A 169 0.46 23.64 -13.99
CA LEU A 169 -0.12 22.51 -13.26
C LEU A 169 -1.58 22.23 -13.65
N SER A 170 -2.29 23.20 -14.21
CA SER A 170 -3.68 22.99 -14.65
C SER A 170 -3.80 21.93 -15.75
N GLU A 171 -2.77 21.77 -16.58
CA GLU A 171 -2.73 20.73 -17.63
C GLU A 171 -2.74 19.27 -17.09
N TYR A 172 -2.48 19.10 -15.81
CA TYR A 172 -2.41 17.79 -15.13
C TYR A 172 -3.65 17.49 -14.27
N ILE A 173 -4.67 18.37 -14.28
CA ILE A 173 -5.93 18.13 -13.58
C ILE A 173 -6.81 17.19 -14.42
N LEU A 174 -7.36 16.18 -13.77
CA LEU A 174 -8.23 15.16 -14.36
C LEU A 174 -9.70 15.45 -14.10
N ASN A 175 -10.02 16.01 -12.94
CA ASN A 175 -11.37 16.43 -12.57
C ASN A 175 -11.31 17.80 -11.87
N GLU A 176 -11.82 18.82 -12.56
CA GLU A 176 -11.78 20.20 -12.08
C GLU A 176 -12.68 20.46 -10.87
N GLU A 177 -13.83 19.77 -10.80
CA GLU A 177 -14.80 19.94 -9.71
C GLU A 177 -14.22 19.55 -8.37
N MET A 178 -13.58 18.36 -8.30
CA MET A 178 -12.94 17.85 -7.09
C MET A 178 -11.48 18.28 -6.93
N GLY A 179 -10.92 19.03 -7.88
CA GLY A 179 -9.53 19.44 -7.87
C GLY A 179 -8.55 18.25 -7.88
N ILE A 180 -8.92 17.14 -8.53
CA ILE A 180 -8.13 15.92 -8.61
C ILE A 180 -7.34 15.90 -9.91
N GLY A 181 -6.04 15.73 -9.80
CA GLY A 181 -5.12 15.64 -10.92
C GLY A 181 -4.36 14.31 -10.97
N MET A 182 -3.33 14.30 -11.81
CA MET A 182 -2.53 13.12 -12.09
C MET A 182 -1.69 12.67 -10.89
N ASP A 183 -1.68 11.38 -10.65
CA ASP A 183 -0.77 10.71 -9.71
C ASP A 183 0.62 10.49 -10.35
N PHE A 184 1.69 10.73 -9.60
CA PHE A 184 3.07 10.51 -10.04
C PHE A 184 3.98 10.20 -8.84
N ASP A 185 5.12 9.58 -9.11
CA ASP A 185 6.16 9.31 -8.10
C ASP A 185 7.56 9.75 -8.54
N THR A 186 7.69 10.17 -9.79
CA THR A 186 8.95 10.54 -10.43
C THR A 186 8.83 11.92 -11.06
N VAL A 187 9.85 12.76 -10.86
CA VAL A 187 9.93 14.11 -11.43
C VAL A 187 11.21 14.22 -12.26
N CYS A 188 11.09 14.60 -13.52
CA CYS A 188 12.23 14.69 -14.47
C CYS A 188 13.08 13.41 -14.49
N GLY A 189 12.46 12.23 -14.39
CA GLY A 189 13.13 10.94 -14.43
C GLY A 189 13.80 10.50 -13.11
N GLU A 190 13.66 11.28 -12.03
CA GLU A 190 14.18 10.93 -10.72
C GLU A 190 13.05 10.68 -9.71
N LYS A 191 13.22 9.66 -8.86
CA LYS A 191 12.24 9.28 -7.85
C LYS A 191 12.06 10.40 -6.83
N PHE A 192 10.86 10.95 -6.75
CA PHE A 192 10.49 12.04 -5.85
C PHE A 192 9.91 11.54 -4.54
N ILE A 193 9.06 10.51 -4.63
CA ILE A 193 8.27 10.00 -3.52
C ILE A 193 8.11 8.48 -3.63
N GLN A 194 8.08 7.79 -2.49
CA GLN A 194 7.91 6.35 -2.43
C GLN A 194 7.16 5.93 -1.15
N VAL A 195 6.77 4.68 -1.05
CA VAL A 195 6.20 4.10 0.19
C VAL A 195 7.18 4.28 1.34
N TYR A 196 6.70 4.78 2.48
CA TYR A 196 7.50 4.79 3.69
C TYR A 196 7.60 3.38 4.27
N ILE A 197 8.82 2.88 4.43
CA ILE A 197 9.10 1.59 5.06
C ILE A 197 9.73 1.88 6.43
N PRO A 198 9.06 1.51 7.54
CA PRO A 198 9.63 1.69 8.88
C PRO A 198 10.95 0.93 9.00
N PRO A 199 11.99 1.53 9.60
CA PRO A 199 13.24 0.83 9.83
C PRO A 199 13.01 -0.37 10.74
N ILE A 200 13.29 -1.56 10.22
CA ILE A 200 13.24 -2.79 11.01
C ILE A 200 14.33 -2.69 12.07
N LYS A 201 13.95 -2.80 13.35
CA LYS A 201 14.95 -2.95 14.43
C LYS A 201 15.76 -4.20 14.11
N GLU A 202 17.02 -4.03 13.67
CA GLU A 202 17.92 -5.14 13.39
C GLU A 202 17.97 -6.05 14.62
N ARG A 203 17.42 -7.26 14.49
CA ARG A 203 17.67 -8.29 15.49
C ARG A 203 19.12 -8.71 15.33
N PRO A 204 19.93 -8.77 16.40
CA PRO A 204 21.31 -9.20 16.30
C PRO A 204 21.37 -10.53 15.55
N ALA A 205 22.09 -10.54 14.43
CA ALA A 205 22.25 -11.70 13.56
C ALA A 205 22.84 -12.85 14.40
N ARG A 206 22.03 -13.83 14.79
CA ARG A 206 22.52 -15.03 15.43
C ARG A 206 23.32 -15.84 14.40
N ASN A 207 24.50 -16.28 14.78
CA ASN A 207 25.42 -17.12 13.98
C ASN A 207 24.79 -18.41 13.37
N SER A 208 23.57 -18.76 13.77
CA SER A 208 22.77 -19.84 13.20
C SER A 208 22.34 -19.61 11.76
N GLN A 209 22.08 -18.34 11.35
CA GLN A 209 21.65 -18.02 9.98
C GLN A 209 22.75 -18.27 8.94
N LYS A 210 24.04 -18.04 9.29
CA LYS A 210 25.17 -18.35 8.38
C LYS A 210 25.33 -19.85 8.09
N ARG A 211 25.02 -20.72 9.05
CA ARG A 211 25.06 -22.18 8.87
C ARG A 211 23.88 -22.69 8.03
N GLU A 212 22.72 -22.10 8.20
CA GLU A 212 21.51 -22.44 7.43
C GLU A 212 21.63 -21.99 5.97
N LYS A 213 22.15 -20.77 5.72
CA LYS A 213 22.47 -20.26 4.37
C LYS A 213 23.50 -21.14 3.64
N LYS A 214 24.48 -21.72 4.32
CA LYS A 214 25.46 -22.65 3.73
C LYS A 214 24.87 -24.03 3.38
N ARG A 215 23.86 -24.50 4.11
CA ARG A 215 23.11 -25.74 3.82
C ARG A 215 22.15 -25.58 2.64
N GLN A 216 21.51 -24.42 2.50
CA GLN A 216 20.55 -24.16 1.42
C GLN A 216 21.23 -24.05 0.03
N LYS A 217 22.50 -23.64 -0.07
CA LYS A 217 23.24 -23.56 -1.33
C LYS A 217 23.50 -24.90 -2.05
N LYS A 218 23.17 -26.03 -1.42
CA LYS A 218 23.46 -27.38 -1.98
C LYS A 218 22.25 -28.12 -2.56
N VAL A 219 21.04 -27.58 -2.45
CA VAL A 219 19.85 -28.20 -3.03
C VAL A 219 19.57 -27.51 -4.35
N GLU A 220 19.62 -28.27 -5.44
CA GLU A 220 19.24 -27.80 -6.78
C GLU A 220 17.75 -27.48 -6.75
N ARG A 221 17.41 -26.16 -6.72
CA ARG A 221 16.03 -25.68 -6.67
C ARG A 221 15.47 -25.70 -8.07
N PHE A 222 14.33 -26.35 -8.25
CA PHE A 222 13.61 -26.31 -9.52
C PHE A 222 12.46 -25.30 -9.40
N GLU A 223 12.52 -24.25 -10.23
CA GLU A 223 11.50 -23.22 -10.28
C GLU A 223 10.27 -23.69 -11.05
N ARG A 224 9.13 -23.78 -10.37
CA ARG A 224 7.86 -24.20 -10.92
C ARG A 224 7.14 -23.09 -11.69
N ILE A 225 7.28 -21.85 -11.21
CA ILE A 225 6.62 -20.67 -11.77
C ILE A 225 7.50 -19.45 -11.51
N SER A 226 7.58 -18.56 -12.48
CA SER A 226 8.25 -17.27 -12.30
C SER A 226 7.30 -16.25 -11.64
N LYS A 227 7.87 -15.18 -11.07
CA LYS A 227 7.05 -14.10 -10.50
C LYS A 227 6.23 -13.38 -11.56
N GLU A 228 6.74 -13.29 -12.79
CA GLU A 228 6.10 -12.63 -13.92
C GLU A 228 4.88 -13.42 -14.43
N ASP A 229 4.91 -14.75 -14.29
CA ASP A 229 3.82 -15.63 -14.69
C ASP A 229 2.70 -15.72 -13.64
N PHE A 230 2.95 -15.26 -12.40
CA PHE A 230 1.98 -15.27 -11.30
C PHE A 230 1.32 -13.92 -11.11
N LYS A 231 0.00 -13.89 -11.05
CA LYS A 231 -0.75 -12.66 -10.77
C LYS A 231 -0.92 -12.46 -9.27
N PHE A 232 -0.12 -11.55 -8.73
CA PHE A 232 -0.25 -11.09 -7.37
C PHE A 232 -1.52 -10.24 -7.17
N HIS A 233 -1.68 -9.72 -5.97
CA HIS A 233 -2.82 -8.93 -5.55
C HIS A 233 -3.03 -7.69 -6.44
N TYR A 234 -4.29 -7.44 -6.82
CA TYR A 234 -4.66 -6.18 -7.45
C TYR A 234 -4.75 -5.09 -6.38
N ASP A 235 -4.09 -3.95 -6.63
CA ASP A 235 -4.17 -2.83 -5.71
C ASP A 235 -5.58 -2.22 -5.72
N THR A 236 -6.19 -2.17 -4.52
CA THR A 236 -7.45 -1.47 -4.30
C THR A 236 -7.15 0.02 -4.10
N GLN A 237 -7.66 0.86 -4.98
CA GLN A 237 -7.41 2.31 -4.95
C GLN A 237 -8.21 2.99 -3.83
N SER A 238 -7.79 4.19 -3.40
CA SER A 238 -8.55 4.98 -2.45
C SER A 238 -9.82 5.54 -3.07
N LEU A 239 -10.98 5.30 -2.45
CA LEU A 239 -12.24 5.90 -2.89
C LEU A 239 -12.20 7.43 -2.80
N ASN A 240 -11.50 7.97 -1.80
CA ASN A 240 -11.36 9.42 -1.62
C ASN A 240 -10.88 10.12 -2.91
N SER A 241 -9.84 9.57 -3.54
CA SER A 241 -9.25 10.17 -4.76
C SER A 241 -9.91 9.70 -6.05
N ASN A 242 -10.84 8.76 -5.99
CA ASN A 242 -11.42 8.11 -7.18
C ASN A 242 -12.95 8.12 -7.22
N ILE A 243 -13.62 8.75 -6.26
CA ILE A 243 -15.10 8.81 -6.23
C ILE A 243 -15.68 9.44 -7.51
N TRP A 244 -14.96 10.38 -8.12
CA TRP A 244 -15.33 11.04 -9.38
C TRP A 244 -15.46 10.07 -10.58
N ARG A 245 -14.99 8.83 -10.44
CA ARG A 245 -15.10 7.76 -11.46
C ARG A 245 -16.39 6.95 -11.32
N ILE A 246 -17.17 7.25 -10.30
CA ILE A 246 -18.43 6.58 -10.00
C ILE A 246 -19.57 7.51 -10.36
N GLU A 247 -20.48 7.04 -11.22
CA GLU A 247 -21.70 7.76 -11.54
C GLU A 247 -22.83 7.38 -10.56
N PRO A 248 -23.81 8.27 -10.29
CA PRO A 248 -24.92 7.96 -9.37
C PRO A 248 -25.69 6.70 -9.73
N THR A 249 -25.78 6.40 -11.03
CA THR A 249 -26.52 5.27 -11.60
C THR A 249 -25.69 3.98 -11.74
N ASP A 250 -24.38 4.05 -11.50
CA ASP A 250 -23.53 2.86 -11.57
C ASP A 250 -24.02 1.80 -10.57
N ASN A 251 -24.11 0.56 -11.04
CA ASN A 251 -24.39 -0.57 -10.18
C ASN A 251 -23.12 -0.99 -9.42
N VAL A 252 -23.14 -0.83 -8.10
CA VAL A 252 -21.98 -1.08 -7.24
C VAL A 252 -22.29 -2.11 -6.16
N VAL A 253 -21.28 -2.90 -5.80
CA VAL A 253 -21.31 -3.74 -4.61
C VAL A 253 -20.36 -3.14 -3.57
N ILE A 254 -20.90 -2.89 -2.38
CA ILE A 254 -20.15 -2.42 -1.22
C ILE A 254 -20.02 -3.58 -0.23
N SER A 255 -18.79 -3.94 0.10
CA SER A 255 -18.47 -5.02 1.02
C SER A 255 -17.64 -4.54 2.20
N LYS A 256 -17.70 -5.29 3.30
CA LYS A 256 -16.86 -5.08 4.48
C LYS A 256 -15.39 -5.31 4.12
N LYS A 257 -14.51 -4.38 4.52
CA LYS A 257 -13.07 -4.59 4.47
C LYS A 257 -12.59 -5.21 5.78
N LEU A 258 -11.93 -6.38 5.68
CA LEU A 258 -11.30 -7.05 6.83
C LEU A 258 -9.81 -6.71 6.91
N HIS A 259 -9.31 -6.60 8.13
CA HIS A 259 -7.90 -6.41 8.44
C HIS A 259 -7.27 -7.75 8.85
N GLY A 260 -6.64 -8.42 7.90
CA GLY A 260 -6.02 -9.73 8.07
C GLY A 260 -4.66 -9.82 7.39
N THR A 261 -4.43 -10.90 6.66
CA THR A 261 -3.28 -11.04 5.76
C THR A 261 -3.73 -11.55 4.41
N SER A 262 -3.28 -10.88 3.35
CA SER A 262 -3.63 -11.24 1.98
C SER A 262 -3.16 -12.65 1.64
N PHE A 263 -4.04 -13.43 1.03
CA PHE A 263 -3.78 -14.76 0.54
C PHE A 263 -4.29 -14.92 -0.88
N ILE A 264 -3.46 -15.56 -1.71
CA ILE A 264 -3.78 -15.88 -3.09
C ILE A 264 -3.51 -17.36 -3.29
N THR A 265 -4.46 -18.06 -3.90
CA THR A 265 -4.28 -19.45 -4.32
C THR A 265 -4.84 -19.67 -5.71
N ALA A 266 -4.15 -20.46 -6.52
CA ALA A 266 -4.47 -20.64 -7.93
C ALA A 266 -4.18 -22.07 -8.39
N ASN A 267 -4.92 -22.52 -9.39
CA ASN A 267 -4.64 -23.75 -10.12
C ASN A 267 -4.30 -23.39 -11.59
N ILE A 268 -3.04 -23.15 -11.85
CA ILE A 268 -2.52 -22.56 -13.07
C ILE A 268 -1.39 -23.40 -13.67
N PRO A 269 -1.01 -23.18 -14.95
CA PRO A 269 0.10 -23.88 -15.57
C PRO A 269 1.41 -23.68 -14.81
N VAL A 270 2.05 -24.78 -14.40
CA VAL A 270 3.35 -24.79 -13.70
C VAL A 270 4.31 -25.77 -14.36
N LYS A 271 5.61 -25.52 -14.21
CA LYS A 271 6.66 -26.41 -14.68
C LYS A 271 6.81 -27.58 -13.71
N VAL A 272 6.74 -28.79 -14.22
CA VAL A 272 6.95 -30.05 -13.47
C VAL A 272 8.20 -30.72 -14.03
N PRO A 273 9.22 -31.02 -13.21
CA PRO A 273 10.46 -31.63 -13.71
C PRO A 273 10.20 -33.04 -14.24
N ILE A 274 10.81 -33.37 -15.37
CA ILE A 274 10.79 -34.70 -15.94
C ILE A 274 12.16 -35.36 -15.86
N LYS A 275 12.18 -36.68 -15.69
CA LYS A 275 13.43 -37.45 -15.72
C LYS A 275 13.89 -37.56 -17.18
N LEU A 276 14.95 -36.82 -17.52
CA LEU A 276 15.58 -36.97 -18.83
C LEU A 276 16.41 -38.26 -18.90
N SER A 277 16.45 -38.86 -20.10
CA SER A 277 17.40 -39.96 -20.39
C SER A 277 18.86 -39.46 -20.25
N PHE A 278 19.80 -40.38 -20.09
CA PHE A 278 21.21 -40.01 -19.99
C PHE A 278 21.69 -39.24 -21.22
N TYR A 279 21.27 -39.67 -22.43
CA TYR A 279 21.57 -39.01 -23.69
C TYR A 279 21.07 -37.53 -23.71
N ASN A 280 19.82 -37.28 -23.33
CA ASN A 280 19.27 -35.92 -23.31
C ASN A 280 19.96 -35.04 -22.24
N LYS A 281 20.34 -35.58 -21.10
CA LYS A 281 21.14 -34.86 -20.10
C LYS A 281 22.52 -34.46 -20.65
N PHE A 282 23.16 -35.36 -21.39
CA PHE A 282 24.45 -35.10 -22.02
C PHE A 282 24.31 -34.01 -23.10
N ILE A 283 23.32 -34.09 -23.99
CA ILE A 283 23.06 -33.06 -25.02
C ILE A 283 22.78 -31.69 -24.36
N ASN A 284 21.95 -31.63 -23.33
CA ASN A 284 21.67 -30.37 -22.63
C ASN A 284 22.91 -29.80 -21.94
N TRP A 285 23.78 -30.66 -21.40
CA TRP A 285 25.05 -30.24 -20.83
C TRP A 285 26.00 -29.67 -21.90
N VAL A 286 26.15 -30.37 -23.03
CA VAL A 286 26.99 -29.92 -24.16
C VAL A 286 26.46 -28.60 -24.74
N TYR A 287 25.15 -28.40 -24.80
CA TYR A 287 24.54 -27.15 -25.26
C TYR A 287 24.95 -25.95 -24.38
N LYS A 288 25.05 -26.13 -23.07
CA LYS A 288 25.55 -25.10 -22.13
C LYS A 288 27.01 -24.73 -22.40
N VAL A 289 27.81 -25.67 -22.90
CA VAL A 289 29.24 -25.48 -23.16
C VAL A 289 29.49 -24.97 -24.57
N SER A 290 28.79 -25.51 -25.56
CA SER A 290 28.96 -25.16 -26.97
C SER A 290 27.70 -25.39 -27.80
N THR A 291 26.98 -24.32 -28.05
CA THR A 291 25.79 -24.32 -28.94
C THR A 291 26.11 -24.78 -30.36
N ARG A 292 27.31 -24.46 -30.86
CA ARG A 292 27.76 -24.86 -32.22
C ARG A 292 27.91 -26.38 -32.35
N PHE A 293 28.39 -27.04 -31.31
CA PHE A 293 28.60 -28.49 -31.33
C PHE A 293 27.24 -29.24 -31.34
N VAL A 294 26.26 -28.76 -30.58
CA VAL A 294 24.90 -29.35 -30.59
C VAL A 294 24.21 -29.16 -31.94
N ASN A 295 24.35 -27.98 -32.55
CA ASN A 295 23.82 -27.72 -33.88
C ASN A 295 24.47 -28.62 -34.94
N TYR A 296 25.77 -28.87 -34.82
CA TYR A 296 26.50 -29.80 -35.69
C TYR A 296 25.95 -31.24 -35.60
N LEU A 297 25.61 -31.68 -34.39
CA LEU A 297 25.02 -33.01 -34.17
C LEU A 297 23.54 -33.09 -34.56
N SER A 298 22.92 -32.02 -35.07
CA SER A 298 21.50 -31.93 -35.35
C SER A 298 20.60 -32.37 -34.17
N ALA A 299 21.15 -32.30 -32.96
CA ALA A 299 20.46 -32.71 -31.75
C ALA A 299 19.58 -31.58 -31.22
N LYS A 300 18.34 -31.92 -30.84
CA LYS A 300 17.40 -30.97 -30.22
C LYS A 300 17.60 -30.96 -28.70
N VAL A 301 17.73 -29.76 -28.15
CA VAL A 301 17.69 -29.58 -26.70
C VAL A 301 16.28 -29.92 -26.20
N VAL A 302 16.21 -30.87 -25.28
CA VAL A 302 14.95 -31.32 -24.71
C VAL A 302 14.73 -30.58 -23.39
N GLN A 303 13.56 -29.95 -23.25
CA GLN A 303 13.18 -29.32 -21.97
C GLN A 303 13.17 -30.39 -20.87
N ASN A 304 13.68 -30.01 -19.70
CA ASN A 304 13.72 -30.89 -18.54
C ASN A 304 12.45 -30.79 -17.68
N TYR A 305 11.40 -30.21 -18.22
CA TYR A 305 10.10 -30.05 -17.58
C TYR A 305 8.97 -30.21 -18.59
N LYS A 306 7.80 -30.52 -18.06
CA LYS A 306 6.50 -30.39 -18.72
C LYS A 306 5.68 -29.33 -18.02
N VAL A 307 4.72 -28.75 -18.71
CA VAL A 307 3.76 -27.79 -18.14
C VAL A 307 2.46 -28.53 -17.84
N GLU A 308 2.02 -28.43 -16.60
CA GLU A 308 0.75 -29.01 -16.13
C GLU A 308 0.05 -28.00 -15.21
N TYR A 309 -1.28 -28.13 -15.09
CA TYR A 309 -1.99 -27.39 -14.08
C TYR A 309 -1.58 -27.85 -12.68
N GLY A 310 -1.31 -26.89 -11.80
CA GLY A 310 -0.90 -27.19 -10.44
C GLY A 310 -1.21 -26.04 -9.49
N ASN A 311 -1.41 -26.39 -8.23
CA ASN A 311 -1.70 -25.40 -7.19
C ASN A 311 -0.46 -24.54 -6.89
N VAL A 312 -0.66 -23.22 -6.91
CA VAL A 312 0.30 -22.19 -6.50
C VAL A 312 -0.36 -21.30 -5.46
N TYR A 313 0.35 -21.00 -4.37
CA TYR A 313 -0.17 -20.09 -3.36
C TYR A 313 0.88 -19.06 -2.92
N SER A 314 0.41 -17.90 -2.50
CA SER A 314 1.25 -16.78 -2.12
C SER A 314 0.64 -15.93 -1.01
N SER A 315 1.49 -15.20 -0.30
CA SER A 315 1.10 -13.98 0.40
C SER A 315 0.92 -12.84 -0.61
N ARG A 316 0.75 -11.62 -0.16
CA ARG A 316 0.55 -10.44 -1.03
C ARG A 316 1.61 -10.32 -2.15
N SER A 317 2.87 -10.67 -1.89
CA SER A 317 4.00 -10.44 -2.81
C SER A 317 4.97 -11.62 -2.95
N VAL A 318 4.77 -12.71 -2.20
CA VAL A 318 5.72 -13.84 -2.15
C VAL A 318 5.01 -15.14 -2.43
N ILE A 319 5.41 -15.83 -3.52
CA ILE A 319 4.96 -17.18 -3.83
C ILE A 319 5.60 -18.15 -2.84
N LYS A 320 4.78 -18.87 -2.06
CA LYS A 320 5.25 -19.73 -0.98
C LYS A 320 5.76 -21.09 -1.48
N ASN A 321 5.25 -21.58 -2.60
CA ASN A 321 5.63 -22.86 -3.22
C ASN A 321 6.22 -22.66 -4.64
N GLN A 322 6.99 -21.59 -4.83
CA GLN A 322 7.64 -21.26 -6.11
C GLN A 322 8.62 -22.35 -6.57
N PHE A 323 9.32 -22.99 -5.65
CA PHE A 323 10.34 -23.99 -5.95
C PHE A 323 9.95 -25.37 -5.43
N ILE A 324 10.32 -26.43 -6.18
CA ILE A 324 10.25 -27.80 -5.70
C ILE A 324 11.43 -28.07 -4.75
N ASN A 325 11.20 -28.85 -3.69
CA ASN A 325 12.18 -29.20 -2.67
C ASN A 325 12.69 -28.04 -1.81
N GLU A 326 11.99 -26.92 -1.81
CA GLU A 326 12.24 -25.85 -0.85
C GLU A 326 11.41 -26.10 0.41
N LYS A 327 12.04 -25.98 1.58
CA LYS A 327 11.27 -25.83 2.82
C LYS A 327 10.60 -24.47 2.72
N VAL A 328 9.27 -24.46 2.72
CA VAL A 328 8.49 -23.23 2.80
C VAL A 328 9.02 -22.40 3.97
N THR A 329 9.51 -21.21 3.67
CA THR A 329 9.98 -20.33 4.72
C THR A 329 8.78 -19.87 5.52
N SER A 330 8.84 -20.06 6.83
CA SER A 330 7.76 -19.67 7.75
C SER A 330 7.48 -18.16 7.79
N GLY A 331 8.19 -17.37 6.98
CA GLY A 331 8.00 -15.94 6.83
C GLY A 331 7.95 -15.20 8.17
N PHE A 332 7.23 -14.08 8.18
CA PHE A 332 7.07 -13.18 9.32
C PHE A 332 6.50 -13.88 10.57
N TYR A 333 5.53 -14.79 10.40
CA TYR A 333 4.84 -15.44 11.53
C TYR A 333 5.57 -16.63 12.13
N LYS A 334 6.64 -17.11 11.51
CA LYS A 334 7.33 -18.37 11.84
C LYS A 334 6.45 -19.64 11.66
N THR A 335 5.22 -19.49 11.18
CA THR A 335 4.28 -20.54 10.78
C THR A 335 3.77 -20.22 9.39
N ASP A 336 3.42 -21.23 8.59
CA ASP A 336 2.87 -21.03 7.25
C ASP A 336 1.34 -21.04 7.27
N VAL A 337 0.73 -19.98 7.82
CA VAL A 337 -0.74 -19.83 7.86
C VAL A 337 -1.36 -19.89 6.46
N TRP A 338 -0.63 -19.44 5.43
CA TRP A 338 -1.07 -19.50 4.03
C TRP A 338 -1.12 -20.95 3.53
N GLY A 339 -0.10 -21.76 3.86
CA GLY A 339 -0.06 -23.18 3.54
C GLY A 339 -1.16 -23.97 4.23
N ASP A 340 -1.45 -23.68 5.50
CA ASP A 340 -2.52 -24.32 6.26
C ASP A 340 -3.89 -24.11 5.58
N ILE A 341 -4.20 -22.88 5.17
CA ILE A 341 -5.44 -22.57 4.45
C ILE A 341 -5.42 -23.13 3.03
N ASN A 342 -4.25 -23.07 2.36
CA ASN A 342 -4.12 -23.62 1.01
C ASN A 342 -4.45 -25.12 0.95
N GLU A 343 -3.98 -25.91 1.92
CA GLU A 343 -4.29 -27.36 1.98
C GLU A 343 -5.80 -27.62 2.08
N ILE A 344 -6.53 -26.71 2.72
CA ILE A 344 -8.00 -26.82 2.87
C ILE A 344 -8.71 -26.47 1.56
N ILE A 345 -8.32 -25.36 0.87
CA ILE A 345 -9.07 -24.84 -0.27
C ILE A 345 -8.65 -25.43 -1.62
N LYS A 346 -7.40 -25.88 -1.77
CA LYS A 346 -6.85 -26.36 -3.05
C LYS A 346 -7.67 -27.45 -3.76
N PRO A 347 -8.38 -28.37 -3.08
CA PRO A 347 -9.18 -29.37 -3.76
C PRO A 347 -10.35 -28.79 -4.57
N TYR A 348 -10.77 -27.58 -4.25
CA TYR A 348 -11.94 -26.92 -4.79
C TYR A 348 -11.60 -25.83 -5.82
N ILE A 349 -10.33 -25.74 -6.24
CA ILE A 349 -9.87 -24.73 -7.18
C ILE A 349 -9.82 -25.36 -8.58
N ASP A 350 -10.72 -24.94 -9.46
CA ASP A 350 -10.77 -25.40 -10.83
C ASP A 350 -9.53 -24.96 -11.63
N LYS A 351 -9.25 -25.67 -12.75
CA LYS A 351 -8.18 -25.28 -13.65
C LYS A 351 -8.38 -23.87 -14.19
N GLY A 352 -7.32 -23.06 -14.14
CA GLY A 352 -7.36 -21.67 -14.55
C GLY A 352 -7.94 -20.71 -13.53
N MET A 353 -8.46 -21.20 -12.39
CA MET A 353 -9.02 -20.36 -11.32
C MET A 353 -7.90 -19.80 -10.42
N THR A 354 -8.04 -18.52 -10.07
CA THR A 354 -7.24 -17.85 -9.05
C THR A 354 -8.18 -17.17 -8.05
N ILE A 355 -7.99 -17.45 -6.77
CA ILE A 355 -8.80 -16.93 -5.66
C ILE A 355 -7.94 -15.98 -4.83
N TYR A 356 -8.46 -14.78 -4.60
CA TYR A 356 -7.87 -13.74 -3.77
C TYR A 356 -8.76 -13.55 -2.54
N GLY A 357 -8.16 -13.45 -1.36
CA GLY A 357 -8.92 -13.25 -0.15
C GLY A 357 -8.03 -12.82 1.03
N GLU A 358 -8.66 -12.75 2.18
CA GLU A 358 -8.04 -12.34 3.43
C GLU A 358 -8.10 -13.49 4.43
N ILE A 359 -6.98 -13.80 5.10
CA ILE A 359 -6.94 -14.72 6.25
C ILE A 359 -7.02 -13.87 7.52
N CYS A 360 -8.00 -14.16 8.38
CA CYS A 360 -8.28 -13.41 9.60
C CYS A 360 -8.32 -14.33 10.83
N GLY A 361 -8.16 -13.74 12.02
CA GLY A 361 -8.19 -14.44 13.30
C GLY A 361 -6.81 -14.64 13.91
N TYR A 362 -6.50 -15.87 14.31
CA TYR A 362 -5.24 -16.22 14.97
C TYR A 362 -4.34 -17.05 14.06
N LEU A 363 -3.05 -17.09 14.38
CA LEU A 363 -2.15 -18.07 13.79
C LEU A 363 -2.56 -19.48 14.24
N THR A 364 -2.53 -20.44 13.34
CA THR A 364 -2.96 -21.81 13.59
C THR A 364 -2.30 -22.38 14.86
N GLY A 365 -3.11 -22.79 15.82
CA GLY A 365 -2.65 -23.37 17.08
C GLY A 365 -1.90 -22.42 18.03
N SER A 366 -2.00 -21.10 17.83
CA SER A 366 -1.29 -20.08 18.62
C SER A 366 -2.26 -19.05 19.19
N ASP A 367 -1.87 -18.43 20.30
CA ASP A 367 -2.56 -17.27 20.90
C ASP A 367 -2.30 -15.93 20.17
N LYS A 368 -1.42 -15.95 19.17
CA LYS A 368 -1.08 -14.75 18.40
C LYS A 368 -2.10 -14.47 17.32
N MET A 369 -2.65 -13.28 17.34
CA MET A 369 -3.52 -12.79 16.28
C MET A 369 -2.71 -12.47 15.01
N ILE A 370 -3.32 -12.70 13.85
CA ILE A 370 -2.78 -12.30 12.54
C ILE A 370 -2.62 -10.77 12.50
N GLN A 371 -3.67 -10.05 12.92
CA GLN A 371 -3.62 -8.61 13.16
C GLN A 371 -4.02 -8.30 14.60
N LYS A 372 -3.20 -7.53 15.28
CA LYS A 372 -3.34 -7.25 16.72
C LYS A 372 -4.69 -6.64 17.08
N GLY A 373 -5.47 -7.37 17.83
CA GLY A 373 -6.79 -6.98 18.32
C GLY A 373 -7.95 -7.40 17.41
N TYR A 374 -7.72 -7.87 16.19
CA TYR A 374 -8.75 -8.27 15.22
C TYR A 374 -8.95 -9.79 15.24
N ASP A 375 -9.74 -10.28 16.22
CA ASP A 375 -10.06 -11.71 16.35
C ASP A 375 -11.20 -12.19 15.43
N TYR A 376 -12.06 -11.29 14.97
CA TYR A 376 -13.23 -11.57 14.12
C TYR A 376 -14.10 -12.74 14.64
N GLY A 377 -14.22 -12.86 15.97
CA GLY A 377 -15.03 -13.91 16.62
C GLY A 377 -14.36 -15.28 16.70
N CYS A 378 -13.16 -15.45 16.12
CA CYS A 378 -12.40 -16.70 16.19
C CYS A 378 -12.06 -17.06 17.63
N LYS A 379 -11.92 -18.37 17.90
CA LYS A 379 -11.27 -18.86 19.12
C LYS A 379 -9.76 -18.78 18.96
N ILE A 380 -9.06 -18.77 20.09
CA ILE A 380 -7.58 -18.80 20.10
C ILE A 380 -7.08 -20.00 19.29
N GLY A 381 -6.16 -19.73 18.38
CA GLY A 381 -5.58 -20.75 17.48
C GLY A 381 -6.41 -21.07 16.24
N GLU A 382 -7.55 -20.41 16.06
CA GLU A 382 -8.39 -20.58 14.88
C GLU A 382 -8.29 -19.36 13.94
N ASN A 383 -8.48 -19.61 12.65
CA ASN A 383 -8.53 -18.62 11.60
C ASN A 383 -9.49 -19.07 10.50
N PHE A 384 -9.87 -18.11 9.66
CA PHE A 384 -10.66 -18.37 8.48
C PHE A 384 -10.13 -17.60 7.28
N PHE A 385 -10.49 -18.07 6.10
CA PHE A 385 -10.24 -17.42 4.82
C PHE A 385 -11.54 -16.82 4.29
N MET A 386 -11.50 -15.56 3.85
CA MET A 386 -12.60 -14.87 3.19
C MET A 386 -12.20 -14.56 1.74
N PRO A 387 -12.68 -15.34 0.76
CA PRO A 387 -12.55 -14.99 -0.66
C PRO A 387 -13.29 -13.70 -0.97
N TYR A 388 -12.64 -12.77 -1.67
CA TYR A 388 -13.29 -11.52 -2.10
C TYR A 388 -13.16 -11.26 -3.59
N ARG A 389 -12.34 -12.03 -4.31
CA ARG A 389 -12.14 -11.93 -5.75
C ARG A 389 -11.78 -13.30 -6.31
N ILE A 390 -12.39 -13.66 -7.42
CA ILE A 390 -12.03 -14.83 -8.22
C ILE A 390 -11.81 -14.38 -9.65
N THR A 391 -10.76 -14.89 -10.28
CA THR A 391 -10.52 -14.75 -11.70
C THR A 391 -10.35 -16.13 -12.33
N THR A 392 -10.84 -16.30 -13.56
CA THR A 392 -10.62 -17.50 -14.35
C THR A 392 -9.87 -17.14 -15.62
N THR A 393 -8.95 -18.02 -16.01
CA THR A 393 -8.25 -17.94 -17.30
C THR A 393 -8.59 -19.20 -18.06
N ASN A 394 -9.27 -19.06 -19.18
CA ASN A 394 -9.67 -20.16 -20.05
C ASN A 394 -8.45 -20.72 -20.81
N GLU A 395 -8.63 -21.88 -21.46
CA GLU A 395 -7.56 -22.53 -22.24
C GLU A 395 -7.10 -21.69 -23.45
N ASP A 396 -7.96 -20.83 -23.98
CA ASP A 396 -7.65 -19.87 -25.06
C ASP A 396 -6.93 -18.60 -24.55
N GLY A 397 -6.68 -18.50 -23.23
CA GLY A 397 -6.02 -17.37 -22.59
C GLY A 397 -6.95 -16.20 -22.26
N THR A 398 -8.24 -16.28 -22.58
CA THR A 398 -9.22 -15.25 -22.16
C THR A 398 -9.37 -15.24 -20.64
N LYS A 399 -9.44 -14.04 -20.07
CA LYS A 399 -9.56 -13.84 -18.62
C LYS A 399 -10.93 -13.27 -18.30
N ARG A 400 -11.52 -13.80 -17.24
CA ARG A 400 -12.75 -13.29 -16.64
C ARG A 400 -12.53 -13.01 -15.17
N GLU A 401 -12.97 -11.88 -14.71
CA GLU A 401 -13.14 -11.60 -13.28
C GLU A 401 -14.61 -11.86 -12.91
N TRP A 402 -14.81 -12.52 -11.77
CA TRP A 402 -16.14 -12.83 -11.28
C TRP A 402 -16.72 -11.61 -10.56
N GLU A 403 -18.02 -11.41 -10.68
CA GLU A 403 -18.73 -10.44 -9.88
C GLU A 403 -18.63 -10.79 -8.38
N VAL A 404 -18.73 -9.79 -7.51
CA VAL A 404 -18.66 -10.01 -6.06
C VAL A 404 -19.76 -10.95 -5.57
N THR A 405 -20.94 -10.85 -6.17
CA THR A 405 -22.09 -11.73 -5.91
C THR A 405 -21.83 -13.16 -6.32
N GLU A 406 -21.16 -13.39 -7.45
CA GLU A 406 -20.77 -14.73 -7.89
C GLU A 406 -19.73 -15.35 -6.92
N VAL A 407 -18.78 -14.54 -6.41
CA VAL A 407 -17.81 -14.99 -5.40
C VAL A 407 -18.52 -15.37 -4.09
N TYR A 408 -19.50 -14.57 -3.69
CA TYR A 408 -20.35 -14.86 -2.52
C TYR A 408 -21.11 -16.18 -2.70
N ASP A 409 -21.83 -16.34 -3.81
CA ASP A 409 -22.65 -17.52 -4.10
C ASP A 409 -21.80 -18.79 -4.20
N TRP A 410 -20.65 -18.71 -4.85
CA TRP A 410 -19.69 -19.82 -4.91
C TRP A 410 -19.22 -20.23 -3.51
N THR A 411 -18.91 -19.26 -2.66
CA THR A 411 -18.44 -19.55 -1.29
C THR A 411 -19.55 -20.18 -0.44
N VAL A 412 -20.77 -19.66 -0.53
CA VAL A 412 -21.93 -20.21 0.17
C VAL A 412 -22.23 -21.64 -0.30
N LYS A 413 -22.23 -21.87 -1.61
CA LYS A 413 -22.41 -23.19 -2.21
C LYS A 413 -21.34 -24.16 -1.73
N LEU A 414 -20.06 -23.76 -1.78
CA LEU A 414 -18.94 -24.58 -1.32
C LEU A 414 -19.11 -25.01 0.14
N ILE A 415 -19.49 -24.09 1.03
CA ILE A 415 -19.73 -24.42 2.45
C ILE A 415 -20.95 -25.32 2.62
N SER A 416 -22.00 -25.17 1.81
CA SER A 416 -23.19 -26.01 1.87
C SER A 416 -22.93 -27.45 1.43
N GLU A 417 -22.09 -27.63 0.42
CA GLU A 417 -21.65 -28.95 -0.09
C GLU A 417 -20.58 -29.59 0.81
N HIS A 418 -19.82 -28.77 1.55
CA HIS A 418 -18.69 -29.16 2.41
C HIS A 418 -18.82 -28.50 3.79
N PRO A 419 -19.73 -28.98 4.67
CA PRO A 419 -20.00 -28.36 5.98
C PRO A 419 -18.77 -28.27 6.90
N GLU A 420 -17.77 -29.13 6.70
CA GLU A 420 -16.49 -29.09 7.41
C GLU A 420 -15.68 -27.80 7.17
N LEU A 421 -15.98 -27.06 6.11
CA LEU A 421 -15.32 -25.80 5.77
C LEU A 421 -15.92 -24.59 6.49
N LYS A 422 -17.07 -24.73 7.16
CA LYS A 422 -17.84 -23.62 7.74
C LYS A 422 -17.03 -22.71 8.67
N ASP A 423 -16.13 -23.30 9.45
CA ASP A 423 -15.28 -22.57 10.40
C ASP A 423 -13.94 -22.12 9.76
N LYS A 424 -13.70 -22.50 8.51
CA LYS A 424 -12.43 -22.24 7.80
C LYS A 424 -12.58 -21.29 6.63
N ILE A 425 -13.75 -21.20 6.05
CA ILE A 425 -14.04 -20.33 4.92
C ILE A 425 -15.31 -19.55 5.26
N GLN A 426 -15.29 -18.23 5.01
CA GLN A 426 -16.45 -17.38 5.22
C GLN A 426 -16.75 -16.59 3.93
N PRO A 427 -18.02 -16.42 3.54
CA PRO A 427 -18.36 -15.60 2.39
C PRO A 427 -18.08 -14.14 2.67
N ILE A 428 -17.75 -13.40 1.61
CA ILE A 428 -17.58 -11.94 1.69
C ILE A 428 -18.84 -11.29 2.26
N THR A 429 -18.68 -10.37 3.19
CA THR A 429 -19.82 -9.65 3.77
C THR A 429 -20.22 -8.50 2.84
N ILE A 430 -21.30 -8.69 2.08
CA ILE A 430 -21.90 -7.66 1.23
C ILE A 430 -22.80 -6.79 2.11
N LEU A 431 -22.54 -5.49 2.12
CA LEU A 431 -23.28 -4.48 2.89
C LEU A 431 -24.34 -3.79 2.03
N TYR A 432 -24.06 -3.63 0.74
CA TYR A 432 -24.97 -3.03 -0.22
C TYR A 432 -24.70 -3.57 -1.64
N ASN A 433 -25.78 -3.70 -2.43
CA ASN A 433 -25.73 -4.04 -3.84
C ASN A 433 -26.80 -3.21 -4.58
N GLY A 434 -26.40 -2.30 -5.46
CA GLY A 434 -27.28 -1.42 -6.20
C GLY A 434 -26.61 -0.10 -6.57
N SER A 435 -27.38 0.88 -7.06
CA SER A 435 -26.83 2.20 -7.42
C SER A 435 -26.70 3.12 -6.19
N LEU A 436 -25.71 4.03 -6.21
CA LEU A 436 -25.56 5.03 -5.15
C LEU A 436 -26.76 6.01 -5.11
N SER A 437 -27.41 6.24 -6.25
CA SER A 437 -28.64 7.04 -6.32
C SER A 437 -29.81 6.39 -5.53
N ASN A 438 -29.87 5.06 -5.47
CA ASN A 438 -30.88 4.38 -4.65
C ASN A 438 -30.52 4.41 -3.16
N LEU A 439 -29.23 4.38 -2.81
CA LEU A 439 -28.78 4.44 -1.42
C LEU A 439 -28.89 5.85 -0.83
N TYR A 440 -28.57 6.87 -1.64
CA TYR A 440 -28.55 8.29 -1.26
C TYR A 440 -29.34 9.14 -2.27
N PRO A 441 -30.67 8.95 -2.36
CA PRO A 441 -31.49 9.59 -3.41
C PRO A 441 -31.46 11.14 -3.35
N ASP A 442 -31.46 11.70 -2.15
CA ASP A 442 -31.44 13.16 -1.96
C ASP A 442 -30.10 13.80 -2.33
N ILE A 443 -29.01 13.04 -2.25
CA ILE A 443 -27.65 13.51 -2.57
C ILE A 443 -27.39 13.40 -4.07
N SER A 444 -27.88 12.38 -4.73
CA SER A 444 -27.60 12.07 -6.14
C SER A 444 -28.04 13.15 -7.13
N ILE A 445 -29.00 14.00 -6.74
CA ILE A 445 -29.52 15.11 -7.53
C ILE A 445 -28.90 16.47 -7.21
N GLN A 446 -27.98 16.53 -6.24
CA GLN A 446 -27.32 17.78 -5.82
C GLN A 446 -26.10 18.07 -6.68
N ASN A 447 -25.78 19.37 -6.82
CA ASN A 447 -24.47 19.77 -7.29
C ASN A 447 -23.40 19.26 -6.32
N HIS A 448 -22.21 18.94 -6.82
CA HIS A 448 -21.11 18.36 -6.02
C HIS A 448 -21.46 17.01 -5.38
N TRP A 449 -22.26 16.19 -6.07
CA TRP A 449 -22.73 14.92 -5.54
C TRP A 449 -21.57 13.98 -5.13
N HIS A 450 -20.44 14.00 -5.83
CA HIS A 450 -19.27 13.17 -5.49
C HIS A 450 -18.73 13.48 -4.10
N GLU A 451 -18.58 14.77 -3.77
CA GLU A 451 -18.13 15.19 -2.44
C GLU A 451 -19.18 14.86 -1.38
N ASN A 452 -20.46 15.13 -1.67
CA ASN A 452 -21.55 14.91 -0.75
C ASN A 452 -21.77 13.41 -0.47
N VAL A 453 -21.72 12.54 -1.48
CA VAL A 453 -21.86 11.09 -1.28
C VAL A 453 -20.67 10.51 -0.54
N LEU A 454 -19.46 10.98 -0.84
CA LEU A 454 -18.26 10.56 -0.13
C LEU A 454 -18.32 10.92 1.36
N GLU A 455 -18.78 12.13 1.68
CA GLU A 455 -18.97 12.58 3.06
C GLU A 455 -20.08 11.79 3.76
N ALA A 456 -21.20 11.52 3.07
CA ALA A 456 -22.26 10.67 3.58
C ALA A 456 -21.76 9.27 3.90
N MET A 457 -21.01 8.64 2.98
CA MET A 457 -20.42 7.31 3.19
C MET A 457 -19.45 7.29 4.37
N LYS A 458 -18.61 8.32 4.55
CA LYS A 458 -17.68 8.40 5.69
C LYS A 458 -18.37 8.45 7.05
N ASN A 459 -19.58 8.98 7.09
CA ASN A 459 -20.34 9.16 8.31
C ASN A 459 -21.46 8.10 8.48
N ASP A 460 -21.60 7.17 7.54
CA ASP A 460 -22.67 6.17 7.55
C ASP A 460 -22.38 5.05 8.55
N LYS A 461 -22.85 5.26 9.77
CA LYS A 461 -22.78 4.28 10.86
C LYS A 461 -23.82 3.16 10.71
N LYS A 462 -24.91 3.44 10.03
CA LYS A 462 -26.06 2.53 9.94
C LYS A 462 -25.82 1.40 8.94
N HIS A 463 -25.36 1.75 7.74
CA HIS A 463 -25.18 0.76 6.68
C HIS A 463 -23.75 0.22 6.66
N PHE A 464 -22.75 1.07 6.95
CA PHE A 464 -21.33 0.75 6.75
C PHE A 464 -20.49 0.73 8.02
N TYR A 465 -21.08 0.92 9.21
CA TYR A 465 -20.38 0.92 10.50
C TYR A 465 -19.21 1.91 10.57
N MET A 466 -19.23 2.95 9.74
CA MET A 466 -18.14 3.93 9.69
C MET A 466 -17.99 4.62 11.04
N GLU A 467 -16.73 4.84 11.46
CA GLU A 467 -16.38 5.42 12.77
C GLU A 467 -16.91 4.65 13.99
N CYS A 468 -17.29 3.38 13.81
CA CYS A 468 -17.66 2.46 14.88
C CYS A 468 -16.53 1.48 15.19
N ASN A 469 -16.64 0.76 16.31
CA ASN A 469 -15.84 -0.44 16.52
C ASN A 469 -16.36 -1.59 15.64
N ASP A 470 -15.45 -2.50 15.25
CA ASP A 470 -15.85 -3.69 14.52
C ASP A 470 -16.83 -4.54 15.36
N PRO A 471 -18.06 -4.80 14.87
CA PRO A 471 -19.09 -5.46 15.66
C PRO A 471 -18.82 -6.95 15.90
N VAL A 472 -17.92 -7.56 15.13
CA VAL A 472 -17.60 -9.01 15.21
C VAL A 472 -16.43 -9.27 16.15
N CYS A 473 -15.49 -8.29 16.24
CA CYS A 473 -14.33 -8.44 17.12
C CYS A 473 -14.72 -8.31 18.59
N LYS A 474 -14.25 -9.24 19.43
CA LYS A 474 -14.43 -9.18 20.90
C LYS A 474 -13.68 -7.99 21.51
N ASN A 475 -12.57 -7.59 20.89
CA ASN A 475 -11.83 -6.41 21.28
C ASN A 475 -12.48 -5.15 20.70
N LYS A 476 -12.44 -4.05 21.43
CA LYS A 476 -12.91 -2.75 20.94
C LYS A 476 -11.88 -2.17 19.96
N VAL A 477 -11.86 -2.69 18.74
CA VAL A 477 -10.98 -2.23 17.66
C VAL A 477 -11.80 -1.46 16.63
N PRO A 478 -11.24 -0.39 16.03
CA PRO A 478 -11.97 0.36 15.01
C PRO A 478 -12.28 -0.51 13.79
N TYR A 479 -13.45 -0.30 13.22
CA TYR A 479 -13.83 -0.88 11.94
C TYR A 479 -12.85 -0.39 10.86
N GLU A 480 -12.31 -1.29 10.02
CA GLU A 480 -11.32 -0.87 9.03
C GLU A 480 -11.94 0.00 7.95
N GLY A 481 -13.09 -0.40 7.42
CA GLY A 481 -13.79 0.31 6.36
C GLY A 481 -14.50 -0.60 5.38
N ILE A 482 -14.70 -0.10 4.17
CA ILE A 482 -15.44 -0.76 3.11
C ILE A 482 -14.64 -0.83 1.81
N VAL A 483 -15.04 -1.72 0.92
CA VAL A 483 -14.58 -1.79 -0.48
C VAL A 483 -15.80 -1.68 -1.38
N LEU A 484 -15.76 -0.71 -2.31
CA LEU A 484 -16.74 -0.51 -3.36
C LEU A 484 -16.19 -1.06 -4.68
N ARG A 485 -17.00 -1.83 -5.41
CA ARG A 485 -16.70 -2.32 -6.76
C ARG A 485 -17.85 -2.01 -7.71
N LYS A 486 -17.51 -1.66 -8.95
CA LYS A 486 -18.47 -1.63 -10.05
C LYS A 486 -18.73 -3.05 -10.54
N ASN A 487 -20.02 -3.41 -10.73
CA ASN A 487 -20.40 -4.75 -11.18
C ASN A 487 -20.25 -4.96 -12.71
N GLU A 488 -20.17 -3.88 -13.49
CA GLU A 488 -20.28 -3.94 -14.96
C GLU A 488 -18.94 -3.94 -15.68
N ASP A 489 -17.83 -3.90 -14.97
CA ASP A 489 -16.51 -3.77 -15.57
C ASP A 489 -15.81 -5.13 -15.63
N PRO A 490 -15.33 -5.61 -16.80
CA PRO A 490 -14.67 -6.91 -16.93
C PRO A 490 -13.38 -7.05 -16.11
N ILE A 491 -12.82 -5.92 -15.65
CA ILE A 491 -11.77 -5.85 -14.62
C ILE A 491 -12.29 -4.90 -13.56
N ALA A 492 -13.07 -5.44 -12.62
CA ALA A 492 -13.76 -4.64 -11.63
C ALA A 492 -12.79 -3.75 -10.85
N GLU A 493 -12.87 -2.46 -11.11
CA GLU A 493 -12.17 -1.48 -10.30
C GLU A 493 -12.69 -1.54 -8.87
N ALA A 494 -11.77 -1.69 -7.93
CA ALA A 494 -12.09 -1.75 -6.52
C ALA A 494 -11.54 -0.52 -5.81
N PHE A 495 -12.40 0.13 -5.04
CA PHE A 495 -12.07 1.33 -4.28
C PHE A 495 -12.29 1.08 -2.80
N LYS A 496 -11.31 1.41 -1.95
CA LYS A 496 -11.42 1.27 -0.50
C LYS A 496 -11.66 2.62 0.18
N LEU A 497 -12.50 2.61 1.20
CA LEU A 497 -12.73 3.72 2.11
C LEU A 497 -12.45 3.24 3.53
N LYS A 498 -11.33 3.69 4.11
CA LYS A 498 -10.93 3.38 5.48
C LYS A 498 -11.48 4.42 6.45
N THR A 499 -11.81 4.01 7.68
CA THR A 499 -12.26 4.92 8.74
C THR A 499 -11.13 5.76 9.32
N LEU A 500 -11.44 6.94 9.82
CA LEU A 500 -10.46 7.81 10.49
C LEU A 500 -9.90 7.15 11.76
N ALA A 501 -10.74 6.43 12.50
CA ALA A 501 -10.33 5.71 13.71
C ALA A 501 -9.30 4.62 13.40
N PHE A 502 -9.48 3.90 12.28
CA PHE A 502 -8.53 2.91 11.81
C PHE A 502 -7.19 3.55 11.41
N PHE A 503 -7.21 4.65 10.64
CA PHE A 503 -5.99 5.38 10.27
C PHE A 503 -5.20 5.86 11.50
N LYS A 504 -5.89 6.37 12.53
CA LYS A 504 -5.24 6.80 13.78
C LYS A 504 -4.55 5.63 14.48
N ARG A 505 -5.18 4.45 14.50
CA ARG A 505 -4.60 3.24 15.09
C ARG A 505 -3.40 2.74 14.29
N GLU A 506 -3.53 2.65 12.96
CA GLU A 506 -2.45 2.23 12.06
C GLU A 506 -1.22 3.13 12.24
N LYS A 507 -1.41 4.46 12.27
CA LYS A 507 -0.34 5.41 12.55
C LYS A 507 0.32 5.16 13.92
N ALA A 508 -0.48 4.97 14.98
CA ALA A 508 0.06 4.73 16.32
C ALA A 508 0.92 3.45 16.37
N ASN A 509 0.51 2.39 15.66
CA ASN A 509 1.27 1.15 15.53
C ASN A 509 2.61 1.39 14.81
N ILE A 510 2.60 2.13 13.70
CA ILE A 510 3.81 2.47 12.94
C ILE A 510 4.75 3.34 13.78
N ASP A 511 4.22 4.35 14.50
CA ASP A 511 5.00 5.22 15.40
C ASP A 511 5.61 4.42 16.56
N ALA A 512 4.95 3.37 17.04
CA ALA A 512 5.46 2.42 18.04
C ALA A 512 6.51 1.45 17.49
N GLY A 513 6.75 1.46 16.17
CA GLY A 513 7.66 0.54 15.47
C GLY A 513 7.07 -0.86 15.28
N GLU A 514 5.75 -0.98 15.35
CA GLU A 514 5.04 -2.18 14.93
C GLU A 514 4.95 -2.13 13.39
N VAL A 515 5.51 -3.13 12.73
CA VAL A 515 5.50 -3.22 11.27
C VAL A 515 4.18 -3.83 10.86
N ASP A 516 3.40 -3.10 10.06
CA ASP A 516 2.23 -3.68 9.41
C ASP A 516 2.70 -4.75 8.42
N MET A 517 2.05 -5.91 8.47
CA MET A 517 2.34 -7.04 7.60
C MET A 517 2.18 -6.72 6.12
N GLU A 518 1.22 -5.86 5.76
CA GLU A 518 1.04 -5.43 4.39
C GLU A 518 2.24 -4.64 3.87
N MET A 519 2.91 -3.89 4.74
CA MET A 519 4.11 -3.12 4.41
C MET A 519 5.39 -3.98 4.45
N SER A 520 5.48 -4.98 5.35
CA SER A 520 6.68 -5.83 5.49
C SER A 520 6.83 -6.85 4.36
N ASN A 521 5.75 -7.27 3.74
CA ASN A 521 5.78 -8.20 2.61
C ASN A 521 6.47 -7.62 1.34
N SER A 522 6.57 -6.30 1.23
CA SER A 522 7.38 -5.65 0.18
C SER A 522 8.89 -5.80 0.42
N THR A 523 9.30 -6.01 1.67
CA THR A 523 10.72 -6.13 2.07
C THR A 523 11.24 -7.57 1.97
N GLU A 524 10.38 -8.61 2.14
CA GLU A 524 10.79 -10.00 1.94
C GLU A 524 11.19 -10.28 0.48
N GLY A 525 10.60 -9.56 -0.49
CA GLY A 525 11.02 -9.61 -1.90
C GLY A 525 12.43 -9.08 -2.13
N ASN A 526 12.81 -8.02 -1.43
CA ASN A 526 14.14 -7.40 -1.55
C ASN A 526 15.23 -8.16 -0.78
N GLU A 527 14.92 -8.89 0.30
CA GLU A 527 15.90 -9.73 0.97
C GLU A 527 16.33 -10.95 0.14
N LEU A 528 15.48 -11.41 -0.78
CA LEU A 528 15.82 -12.47 -1.72
C LEU A 528 16.68 -11.98 -2.90
N GLU A 529 16.56 -10.71 -3.31
CA GLU A 529 17.41 -10.10 -4.34
C GLU A 529 18.81 -9.74 -3.83
N LEU A 530 18.97 -9.47 -2.54
CA LEU A 530 20.30 -9.26 -1.91
C LEU A 530 21.09 -10.54 -1.65
N ILE A 531 20.54 -11.71 -2.03
CA ILE A 531 21.18 -13.03 -1.86
C ILE A 531 21.68 -13.61 -3.20
N ASN A 532 21.52 -12.89 -4.31
CA ASN A 532 22.09 -13.30 -5.61
C ASN A 532 23.48 -12.68 -5.87
#